data_20e930826d926e8649e4901cfec40aef
#
_entry.id   20e930826d926e8649e4901cfec40aef
#
_cell.length_a   1.000
_cell.length_b   1.000
_cell.length_c   1.000
_cell.angle_alpha   90.00
_cell.angle_beta   90.00
_cell.angle_gamma   90.00
#
_symmetry.space_group_name_H-M   'P 1'
#
loop_
_entity.id
_entity.type
_entity.pdbx_description
1 polymer ?
#
loop_
_entity_poly.entity_id
_entity_poly.type
_entity_poly.pdbx_seq_one_letter_code
_entity_poly.pdbx_strand_id
1 'polypeptide(L)'
;GVIAAMPHVHGKRTYKLATLATDRPHSKLAEAVRSLRTALALENNGQLPKVIHLTSCHPSEGKTTIAINLASSLAQTGKRILLIDADLRKPAVHRYLRLDNNIGLANYLAGERIVPQKIEGFDRFMVMCAGPALVDTVQGLDSKQMSELLHKARLVFDHVIIDAPPTLGMADSLVLANRADG
;
A
#
# COMPACT_ATOMS: atom_id res chain seq x y z
N GLY A 1 5.00 9.45 17.96
CA GLY A 1 4.08 10.61 17.91
C GLY A 1 3.05 10.46 16.80
N VAL A 2 2.05 11.35 16.74
CA VAL A 2 1.10 11.38 15.61
C VAL A 2 1.78 12.07 14.44
N ILE A 3 1.99 11.37 13.35
CA ILE A 3 2.64 11.91 12.15
C ILE A 3 1.64 12.71 11.30
N ALA A 4 0.41 12.19 11.14
CA ALA A 4 -0.67 12.88 10.44
C ALA A 4 -2.03 12.41 10.96
N ALA A 5 -3.01 13.31 10.96
CA ALA A 5 -4.41 12.99 11.26
C ALA A 5 -5.18 12.85 9.95
N MET A 6 -5.87 11.71 9.78
CA MET A 6 -6.67 11.44 8.60
C MET A 6 -8.14 11.79 8.84
N PRO A 7 -8.78 12.56 7.94
CA PRO A 7 -10.18 12.90 8.09
C PRO A 7 -11.07 11.68 7.85
N HIS A 8 -12.15 11.58 8.60
CA HIS A 8 -13.18 10.58 8.33
C HIS A 8 -13.94 10.98 7.05
N VAL A 9 -13.85 10.16 6.02
CA VAL A 9 -14.51 10.41 4.73
C VAL A 9 -15.77 9.54 4.64
N HIS A 10 -16.93 10.16 4.66
CA HIS A 10 -18.20 9.50 4.44
C HIS A 10 -18.49 9.38 2.94
N GLY A 11 -18.74 8.18 2.44
CA GLY A 11 -19.11 7.99 1.05
C GLY A 11 -19.53 6.57 0.72
N LYS A 12 -20.61 6.45 -0.07
CA LYS A 12 -21.20 5.16 -0.49
C LYS A 12 -20.49 4.48 -1.68
N ARG A 13 -19.49 5.13 -2.31
CA ARG A 13 -18.80 4.61 -3.50
C ARG A 13 -17.30 4.48 -3.24
N THR A 14 -16.90 3.29 -2.87
CA THR A 14 -15.52 2.92 -2.48
C THR A 14 -14.47 3.34 -3.51
N TYR A 15 -14.74 3.16 -4.81
CA TYR A 15 -13.77 3.50 -5.87
C TYR A 15 -13.51 5.01 -6.02
N LYS A 16 -14.49 5.87 -5.65
CA LYS A 16 -14.30 7.33 -5.65
C LYS A 16 -13.42 7.81 -4.49
N LEU A 17 -13.26 7.00 -3.45
CA LEU A 17 -12.35 7.31 -2.34
C LEU A 17 -10.90 6.97 -2.69
N ALA A 18 -10.69 6.04 -3.60
CA ALA A 18 -9.37 5.53 -3.95
C ALA A 18 -8.47 6.60 -4.58
N THR A 19 -9.05 7.49 -5.41
CA THR A 19 -8.31 8.58 -6.08
C THR A 19 -8.75 9.96 -5.62
N LEU A 20 -9.47 10.04 -4.48
CA LEU A 20 -10.09 11.30 -4.06
C LEU A 20 -9.08 12.42 -3.83
N ALA A 21 -7.89 12.11 -3.31
CA ALA A 21 -6.85 13.10 -3.07
C ALA A 21 -6.29 13.67 -4.39
N THR A 22 -6.30 12.89 -5.47
CA THR A 22 -5.86 13.31 -6.80
C THR A 22 -6.97 14.03 -7.57
N ASP A 23 -8.20 13.52 -7.47
CA ASP A 23 -9.36 14.09 -8.16
C ASP A 23 -9.83 15.41 -7.53
N ARG A 24 -9.57 15.58 -6.23
CA ARG A 24 -9.95 16.78 -5.45
C ARG A 24 -8.76 17.28 -4.64
N PRO A 25 -7.80 17.99 -5.28
CA PRO A 25 -6.53 18.38 -4.66
C PRO A 25 -6.67 19.33 -3.45
N HIS A 26 -7.80 20.00 -3.30
CA HIS A 26 -8.10 20.86 -2.14
C HIS A 26 -8.98 20.20 -1.09
N SER A 27 -9.20 18.88 -1.17
CA SER A 27 -9.95 18.15 -0.14
C SER A 27 -9.11 17.95 1.14
N LYS A 28 -9.80 17.79 2.28
CA LYS A 28 -9.14 17.45 3.55
C LYS A 28 -8.29 16.19 3.46
N LEU A 29 -8.70 15.21 2.65
CA LEU A 29 -7.92 13.99 2.42
C LEU A 29 -6.64 14.30 1.63
N ALA A 30 -6.70 15.14 0.61
CA ALA A 30 -5.52 15.56 -0.14
C ALA A 30 -4.51 16.30 0.74
N GLU A 31 -4.98 17.17 1.63
CA GLU A 31 -4.12 17.86 2.61
C GLU A 31 -3.49 16.87 3.59
N ALA A 32 -4.27 15.93 4.11
CA ALA A 32 -3.77 14.91 5.02
C ALA A 32 -2.71 14.01 4.36
N VAL A 33 -2.91 13.62 3.08
CA VAL A 33 -1.91 12.85 2.31
C VAL A 33 -0.64 13.67 2.07
N ARG A 34 -0.75 14.97 1.76
CA ARG A 34 0.42 15.86 1.65
C ARG A 34 1.18 15.99 2.97
N SER A 35 0.46 16.18 4.08
CA SER A 35 1.05 16.25 5.42
C SER A 35 1.78 14.95 5.77
N LEU A 36 1.18 13.80 5.47
CA LEU A 36 1.81 12.50 5.67
C LEU A 36 3.12 12.37 4.87
N ARG A 37 3.10 12.76 3.59
CA ARG A 37 4.32 12.76 2.75
C ARG A 37 5.42 13.63 3.33
N THR A 38 5.07 14.84 3.79
CA THR A 38 6.02 15.77 4.39
C THR A 38 6.60 15.20 5.68
N ALA A 39 5.75 14.63 6.55
CA ALA A 39 6.18 14.02 7.79
C ALA A 39 7.12 12.83 7.56
N LEU A 40 6.78 11.92 6.62
CA LEU A 40 7.64 10.80 6.25
C LEU A 40 9.01 11.26 5.69
N ALA A 41 9.03 12.35 4.93
CA ALA A 41 10.27 12.90 4.42
C ALA A 41 11.12 13.51 5.53
N LEU A 42 10.52 14.24 6.47
CA LEU A 42 11.23 14.86 7.61
C LEU A 42 11.86 13.80 8.52
N GLU A 43 11.15 12.71 8.80
CA GLU A 43 11.66 11.59 9.61
C GLU A 43 12.80 10.84 8.91
N ASN A 44 12.88 10.92 7.59
CA ASN A 44 13.89 10.24 6.76
C ASN A 44 14.83 11.23 6.07
N ASN A 45 15.41 12.16 6.81
CA ASN A 45 16.43 13.12 6.35
C ASN A 45 16.04 13.93 5.10
N GLY A 46 14.79 14.32 4.99
CA GLY A 46 14.25 15.11 3.88
C GLY A 46 13.88 14.30 2.64
N GLN A 47 14.02 12.99 2.67
CA GLN A 47 13.67 12.10 1.56
C GLN A 47 12.55 11.14 1.96
N LEU A 48 11.65 10.84 1.03
CA LEU A 48 10.66 9.80 1.28
C LEU A 48 11.31 8.42 1.36
N PRO A 49 10.89 7.58 2.32
CA PRO A 49 11.37 6.19 2.42
C PRO A 49 11.15 5.42 1.12
N LYS A 50 12.06 4.51 0.81
CA LYS A 50 11.95 3.64 -0.37
C LYS A 50 10.81 2.64 -0.22
N VAL A 51 10.65 2.07 0.97
CA VAL A 51 9.57 1.15 1.33
C VAL A 51 8.79 1.75 2.49
N ILE A 52 7.51 2.00 2.27
CA ILE A 52 6.57 2.55 3.25
C ILE A 52 5.60 1.46 3.64
N HIS A 53 5.54 1.15 4.93
CA HIS A 53 4.63 0.18 5.49
C HIS A 53 3.45 0.88 6.18
N LEU A 54 2.24 0.63 5.70
CA LEU A 54 1.02 1.18 6.27
C LEU A 54 0.24 0.11 7.00
N THR A 55 0.01 0.33 8.27
CA THR A 55 -0.83 -0.52 9.12
C THR A 55 -1.80 0.33 9.95
N SER A 56 -2.69 -0.30 10.69
CA SER A 56 -3.65 0.33 11.59
C SER A 56 -3.80 -0.50 12.86
N CYS A 57 -4.34 0.09 13.92
CA CYS A 57 -4.63 -0.67 15.14
C CYS A 57 -5.80 -1.62 14.91
N HIS A 58 -6.88 -1.15 14.29
CA HIS A 58 -8.11 -1.91 14.08
C HIS A 58 -8.46 -2.03 12.59
N PRO A 59 -9.29 -3.01 12.22
CA PRO A 59 -9.86 -3.08 10.89
C PRO A 59 -10.73 -1.84 10.58
N SER A 60 -10.83 -1.49 9.29
CA SER A 60 -11.70 -0.40 8.79
C SER A 60 -11.33 1.02 9.22
N GLU A 61 -10.12 1.27 9.69
CA GLU A 61 -9.60 2.62 10.00
C GLU A 61 -9.17 3.44 8.76
N GLY A 62 -9.42 2.95 7.56
CA GLY A 62 -9.12 3.65 6.31
C GLY A 62 -7.70 3.45 5.78
N LYS A 63 -6.92 2.53 6.33
CA LYS A 63 -5.55 2.17 5.93
C LYS A 63 -5.40 2.01 4.41
N THR A 64 -6.19 1.15 3.78
CA THR A 64 -6.18 0.92 2.33
C THR A 64 -6.49 2.19 1.54
N THR A 65 -7.45 3.01 2.01
CA THR A 65 -7.75 4.30 1.37
C THR A 65 -6.55 5.22 1.40
N ILE A 66 -5.84 5.28 2.53
CA ILE A 66 -4.62 6.09 2.68
C ILE A 66 -3.52 5.55 1.78
N ALA A 67 -3.29 4.22 1.76
CA ALA A 67 -2.28 3.57 0.93
C ALA A 67 -2.46 3.91 -0.56
N ILE A 68 -3.68 3.79 -1.07
CA ILE A 68 -4.00 4.08 -2.46
C ILE A 68 -3.83 5.57 -2.76
N ASN A 69 -4.33 6.48 -1.90
CA ASN A 69 -4.22 7.92 -2.13
C ASN A 69 -2.78 8.41 -2.03
N LEU A 70 -1.97 7.84 -1.13
CA LEU A 70 -0.53 8.11 -1.05
C LEU A 70 0.17 7.65 -2.34
N ALA A 71 -0.09 6.43 -2.79
CA ALA A 71 0.46 5.87 -4.02
C ALA A 71 0.10 6.73 -5.24
N SER A 72 -1.18 7.06 -5.40
CA SER A 72 -1.68 7.90 -6.51
C SER A 72 -1.04 9.29 -6.48
N SER A 73 -0.96 9.91 -5.31
CA SER A 73 -0.35 11.23 -5.13
C SER A 73 1.15 11.24 -5.49
N LEU A 74 1.88 10.18 -5.17
CA LEU A 74 3.29 10.04 -5.54
C LEU A 74 3.46 9.77 -7.04
N ALA A 75 2.61 8.92 -7.62
CA ALA A 75 2.63 8.63 -9.05
C ALA A 75 2.39 9.89 -9.91
N GLN A 76 1.52 10.80 -9.46
CA GLN A 76 1.31 12.10 -10.12
C GLN A 76 2.55 13.00 -10.16
N THR A 77 3.50 12.80 -9.24
CA THR A 77 4.79 13.51 -9.30
C THR A 77 5.80 12.87 -10.27
N GLY A 78 5.37 11.90 -11.07
CA GLY A 78 6.21 11.19 -12.03
C GLY A 78 7.04 10.05 -11.44
N LYS A 79 6.85 9.71 -10.17
CA LYS A 79 7.53 8.59 -9.50
C LYS A 79 6.95 7.25 -9.92
N ARG A 80 7.81 6.22 -10.01
CA ARG A 80 7.41 4.84 -10.25
C ARG A 80 6.99 4.21 -8.92
N ILE A 81 5.73 3.86 -8.80
CA ILE A 81 5.13 3.39 -7.54
C ILE A 81 4.64 1.95 -7.69
N LEU A 82 4.97 1.12 -6.70
CA LEU A 82 4.36 -0.17 -6.49
C LEU A 82 3.54 -0.15 -5.19
N LEU A 83 2.24 -0.42 -5.30
CA LEU A 83 1.38 -0.70 -4.15
C LEU A 83 1.22 -2.22 -4.03
N ILE A 84 1.47 -2.76 -2.85
CA ILE A 84 1.31 -4.19 -2.53
C ILE A 84 0.20 -4.34 -1.50
N ASP A 85 -0.85 -5.11 -1.84
CA ASP A 85 -1.87 -5.55 -0.87
C ASP A 85 -1.33 -6.78 -0.11
N ALA A 86 -0.85 -6.55 1.11
CA ALA A 86 -0.33 -7.58 1.98
C ALA A 86 -1.33 -8.04 3.04
N ASP A 87 -2.57 -7.55 3.01
CA ASP A 87 -3.66 -8.08 3.84
C ASP A 87 -4.26 -9.33 3.16
N LEU A 88 -3.53 -10.43 3.21
CA LEU A 88 -3.91 -11.70 2.56
C LEU A 88 -5.17 -12.34 3.15
N ARG A 89 -5.61 -11.88 4.33
CA ARG A 89 -6.81 -12.41 5.00
C ARG A 89 -8.07 -11.66 4.57
N LYS A 90 -8.00 -10.34 4.45
CA LYS A 90 -9.12 -9.47 4.09
C LYS A 90 -8.71 -8.45 3.03
N PRO A 91 -8.26 -8.91 1.86
CA PRO A 91 -7.72 -8.03 0.83
C PRO A 91 -8.77 -7.02 0.37
N ALA A 92 -8.32 -5.79 0.14
CA ALA A 92 -9.23 -4.69 -0.17
C ALA A 92 -8.81 -3.85 -1.38
N VAL A 93 -7.52 -3.75 -1.70
CA VAL A 93 -6.99 -2.89 -2.77
C VAL A 93 -7.67 -3.16 -4.11
N HIS A 94 -7.82 -4.44 -4.48
CA HIS A 94 -8.48 -4.84 -5.73
C HIS A 94 -9.90 -4.30 -5.86
N ARG A 95 -10.68 -4.28 -4.76
CA ARG A 95 -12.06 -3.77 -4.76
C ARG A 95 -12.11 -2.26 -4.94
N TYR A 96 -11.18 -1.53 -4.30
CA TYR A 96 -11.08 -0.08 -4.42
C TYR A 96 -10.66 0.37 -5.82
N LEU A 97 -9.77 -0.37 -6.45
CA LEU A 97 -9.19 -0.04 -7.76
C LEU A 97 -9.84 -0.79 -8.93
N ARG A 98 -10.82 -1.68 -8.67
CA ARG A 98 -11.49 -2.52 -9.66
C ARG A 98 -10.53 -3.38 -10.47
N LEU A 99 -9.57 -3.98 -9.76
CA LEU A 99 -8.57 -4.87 -10.34
C LEU A 99 -8.98 -6.34 -10.15
N ASP A 100 -8.38 -7.20 -10.97
CA ASP A 100 -8.47 -8.64 -10.75
C ASP A 100 -7.64 -9.06 -9.53
N ASN A 101 -8.18 -10.00 -8.73
CA ASN A 101 -7.52 -10.57 -7.56
C ASN A 101 -7.33 -12.09 -7.66
N ASN A 102 -7.48 -12.68 -8.84
CA ASN A 102 -7.28 -14.12 -9.02
C ASN A 102 -5.80 -14.51 -8.90
N ILE A 103 -4.90 -13.57 -9.19
CA ILE A 103 -3.45 -13.73 -9.11
C ILE A 103 -2.85 -12.52 -8.40
N GLY A 104 -1.91 -12.75 -7.48
CA GLY A 104 -1.30 -11.67 -6.73
C GLY A 104 -0.15 -12.11 -5.83
N LEU A 105 0.03 -11.40 -4.72
CA LEU A 105 1.11 -11.64 -3.77
C LEU A 105 1.14 -13.09 -3.26
N ALA A 106 -0.04 -13.67 -2.97
CA ALA A 106 -0.14 -15.06 -2.52
C ALA A 106 0.53 -16.04 -3.50
N ASN A 107 0.27 -15.87 -4.78
CA ASN A 107 0.88 -16.68 -5.84
C ASN A 107 2.39 -16.46 -5.92
N TYR A 108 2.85 -15.20 -5.82
CA TYR A 108 4.28 -14.89 -5.80
C TYR A 108 4.99 -15.58 -4.64
N LEU A 109 4.39 -15.55 -3.45
CA LEU A 109 4.93 -16.20 -2.25
C LEU A 109 4.95 -17.73 -2.40
N ALA A 110 4.05 -18.29 -3.19
CA ALA A 110 4.04 -19.70 -3.57
C ALA A 110 5.08 -20.06 -4.67
N GLY A 111 5.84 -19.08 -5.18
CA GLY A 111 6.90 -19.29 -6.17
C GLY A 111 6.50 -19.03 -7.62
N GLU A 112 5.30 -18.53 -7.87
CA GLU A 112 4.86 -18.19 -9.22
C GLU A 112 5.47 -16.84 -9.69
N ARG A 113 5.62 -16.67 -10.99
CA ARG A 113 6.00 -15.39 -11.59
C ARG A 113 4.77 -14.51 -11.75
N ILE A 114 4.75 -13.37 -11.08
CA ILE A 114 3.64 -12.43 -11.11
C ILE A 114 4.10 -11.09 -11.68
N VAL A 115 3.27 -10.50 -12.54
CA VAL A 115 3.45 -9.14 -13.03
C VAL A 115 2.41 -8.26 -12.35
N PRO A 116 2.82 -7.18 -11.67
CA PRO A 116 1.89 -6.22 -11.08
C PRO A 116 0.98 -5.60 -12.16
N GLN A 117 -0.25 -5.28 -11.80
CA GLN A 117 -1.25 -4.69 -12.68
C GLN A 117 -1.03 -3.18 -12.81
N LYS A 118 -1.12 -2.65 -14.04
CA LYS A 118 -1.07 -1.21 -14.29
C LYS A 118 -2.40 -0.56 -13.92
N ILE A 119 -2.36 0.64 -13.34
CA ILE A 119 -3.55 1.42 -13.04
C ILE A 119 -3.86 2.35 -14.22
N GLU A 120 -5.10 2.29 -14.70
CA GLU A 120 -5.59 3.17 -15.74
C GLU A 120 -5.47 4.65 -15.30
N GLY A 121 -5.05 5.52 -16.21
CA GLY A 121 -4.81 6.93 -15.94
C GLY A 121 -3.47 7.26 -15.26
N PHE A 122 -2.64 6.24 -14.95
CA PHE A 122 -1.31 6.42 -14.38
C PHE A 122 -0.25 5.65 -15.17
N ASP A 123 0.75 6.34 -15.70
CA ASP A 123 1.83 5.68 -16.46
C ASP A 123 2.79 4.88 -15.59
N ARG A 124 2.92 5.23 -14.33
CA ARG A 124 3.96 4.74 -13.42
C ARG A 124 3.43 4.22 -12.09
N PHE A 125 2.15 3.84 -12.04
CA PHE A 125 1.53 3.24 -10.87
C PHE A 125 1.14 1.80 -11.17
N MET A 126 1.78 0.87 -10.44
CA MET A 126 1.56 -0.56 -10.53
C MET A 126 1.02 -1.08 -9.19
N VAL A 127 0.18 -2.10 -9.26
CA VAL A 127 -0.41 -2.73 -8.08
C VAL A 127 -0.20 -4.24 -8.13
N MET A 128 0.29 -4.80 -7.03
CA MET A 128 0.27 -6.22 -6.75
C MET A 128 -0.88 -6.48 -5.78
N CYS A 129 -2.00 -7.00 -6.29
CA CYS A 129 -3.12 -7.43 -5.46
C CYS A 129 -2.71 -8.59 -4.56
N ALA A 130 -3.51 -8.89 -3.54
CA ALA A 130 -3.22 -9.97 -2.60
C ALA A 130 -3.22 -11.36 -3.26
N GLY A 131 -4.08 -11.56 -4.27
CA GLY A 131 -4.35 -12.89 -4.83
C GLY A 131 -5.34 -13.69 -3.98
N PRO A 132 -5.46 -15.01 -4.21
CA PRO A 132 -6.34 -15.88 -3.44
C PRO A 132 -5.86 -16.00 -2.00
N ALA A 133 -6.81 -16.25 -1.07
CA ALA A 133 -6.49 -16.40 0.34
C ALA A 133 -5.51 -17.56 0.59
N LEU A 134 -4.46 -17.32 1.37
CA LEU A 134 -3.54 -18.34 1.87
C LEU A 134 -3.99 -18.86 3.22
N VAL A 135 -3.76 -20.16 3.45
CA VAL A 135 -4.07 -20.83 4.74
C VAL A 135 -3.12 -20.34 5.83
N ASP A 136 -1.85 -20.11 5.52
CA ASP A 136 -0.83 -19.61 6.45
C ASP A 136 -0.21 -18.32 5.93
N THR A 137 -0.80 -17.18 6.31
CA THR A 137 -0.40 -15.86 5.86
C THR A 137 0.90 -15.38 6.51
N VAL A 138 1.16 -15.75 7.78
CA VAL A 138 2.34 -15.29 8.55
C VAL A 138 3.61 -15.85 7.93
N GLN A 139 3.66 -17.17 7.68
CA GLN A 139 4.83 -17.80 7.07
C GLN A 139 5.10 -17.25 5.69
N GLY A 140 4.05 -16.93 4.90
CA GLY A 140 4.18 -16.34 3.59
C GLY A 140 4.85 -14.96 3.63
N LEU A 141 4.42 -14.08 4.51
CA LEU A 141 4.96 -12.72 4.64
C LEU A 141 6.36 -12.67 5.26
N ASP A 142 6.72 -13.65 6.08
CA ASP A 142 8.09 -13.80 6.64
C ASP A 142 9.03 -14.62 5.73
N SER A 143 8.61 -14.93 4.54
CA SER A 143 9.36 -15.80 3.64
C SER A 143 10.57 -15.09 2.98
N LYS A 144 11.48 -15.92 2.47
CA LYS A 144 12.57 -15.48 1.59
C LYS A 144 12.00 -14.82 0.32
N GLN A 145 10.87 -15.31 -0.20
CA GLN A 145 10.20 -14.78 -1.37
C GLN A 145 9.75 -13.33 -1.16
N MET A 146 9.23 -13.00 0.03
CA MET A 146 8.87 -11.59 0.34
C MET A 146 10.10 -10.69 0.38
N SER A 147 11.20 -11.16 0.94
CA SER A 147 12.48 -10.42 0.94
C SER A 147 13.00 -10.19 -0.48
N GLU A 148 12.95 -11.20 -1.32
CA GLU A 148 13.34 -11.11 -2.73
C GLU A 148 12.42 -10.17 -3.53
N LEU A 149 11.11 -10.20 -3.27
CA LEU A 149 10.16 -9.27 -3.87
C LEU A 149 10.54 -7.82 -3.56
N LEU A 150 10.72 -7.51 -2.29
CA LEU A 150 11.07 -6.15 -1.86
C LEU A 150 12.43 -5.72 -2.40
N HIS A 151 13.42 -6.60 -2.41
CA HIS A 151 14.72 -6.31 -3.02
C HIS A 151 14.58 -5.95 -4.50
N LYS A 152 13.89 -6.77 -5.30
CA LYS A 152 13.64 -6.51 -6.72
C LYS A 152 12.81 -5.23 -6.94
N ALA A 153 11.78 -5.02 -6.11
CA ALA A 153 10.94 -3.84 -6.21
C ALA A 153 11.73 -2.54 -5.93
N ARG A 154 12.66 -2.55 -4.97
CA ARG A 154 13.54 -1.40 -4.68
C ARG A 154 14.42 -0.99 -5.88
N LEU A 155 14.76 -1.92 -6.77
CA LEU A 155 15.57 -1.63 -7.97
C LEU A 155 14.74 -0.98 -9.09
N VAL A 156 13.45 -1.32 -9.17
CA VAL A 156 12.57 -0.92 -10.27
C VAL A 156 11.75 0.32 -9.94
N PHE A 157 11.20 0.38 -8.72
CA PHE A 157 10.29 1.43 -8.30
C PHE A 157 10.99 2.50 -7.46
N ASP A 158 10.51 3.72 -7.52
CA ASP A 158 11.03 4.81 -6.69
C ASP A 158 10.51 4.68 -5.26
N HIS A 159 9.25 4.26 -5.09
CA HIS A 159 8.68 3.91 -3.79
C HIS A 159 7.82 2.64 -3.88
N VAL A 160 7.86 1.85 -2.82
CA VAL A 160 7.00 0.67 -2.61
C VAL A 160 6.14 0.94 -1.37
N ILE A 161 4.83 0.84 -1.53
CA ILE A 161 3.87 1.03 -0.44
C ILE A 161 3.25 -0.34 -0.13
N ILE A 162 3.28 -0.74 1.13
CA ILE A 162 2.73 -2.01 1.60
C ILE A 162 1.48 -1.71 2.43
N ASP A 163 0.32 -2.12 1.94
CA ASP A 163 -0.94 -2.10 2.69
C ASP A 163 -1.05 -3.39 3.51
N ALA A 164 -0.64 -3.31 4.78
CA ALA A 164 -0.54 -4.46 5.67
C ALA A 164 -1.81 -4.67 6.52
N PRO A 165 -2.05 -5.87 7.09
CA PRO A 165 -3.15 -6.10 8.01
C PRO A 165 -3.03 -5.24 9.28
N PRO A 166 -4.14 -5.08 10.05
CA PRO A 166 -4.10 -4.39 11.35
C PRO A 166 -3.15 -5.09 12.33
N THR A 167 -2.49 -4.31 13.21
CA THR A 167 -1.50 -4.84 14.16
C THR A 167 -2.11 -5.54 15.36
N LEU A 168 -3.29 -5.13 15.84
CA LEU A 168 -3.91 -5.73 16.99
C LEU A 168 -4.35 -7.17 16.72
N GLY A 169 -3.65 -8.10 17.36
CA GLY A 169 -3.90 -9.54 17.25
C GLY A 169 -3.26 -10.24 16.05
N MET A 170 -2.37 -9.56 15.30
CA MET A 170 -1.74 -10.15 14.11
C MET A 170 -0.22 -9.91 14.10
N ALA A 171 0.54 -10.99 14.07
CA ALA A 171 2.01 -10.94 13.92
C ALA A 171 2.46 -10.47 12.53
N ASP A 172 1.62 -10.65 11.52
CA ASP A 172 1.90 -10.37 10.10
C ASP A 172 2.41 -8.94 9.86
N SER A 173 1.80 -7.97 10.53
CA SER A 173 2.14 -6.56 10.39
C SER A 173 3.52 -6.22 10.99
N LEU A 174 3.89 -6.85 12.10
CA LEU A 174 5.19 -6.65 12.75
C LEU A 174 6.33 -7.21 11.91
N VAL A 175 6.09 -8.34 11.24
CA VAL A 175 7.05 -8.97 10.33
C VAL A 175 7.37 -8.04 9.15
N LEU A 176 6.35 -7.43 8.57
CA LEU A 176 6.52 -6.49 7.45
C LEU A 176 7.18 -5.18 7.88
N ALA A 177 6.90 -4.68 9.09
CA ALA A 177 7.49 -3.44 9.60
C ALA A 177 9.03 -3.51 9.68
N ASN A 178 9.60 -4.66 10.04
CA ASN A 178 11.05 -4.88 10.08
C ASN A 178 11.74 -4.83 8.71
N ARG A 179 10.98 -4.82 7.62
CA ARG A 179 11.48 -4.80 6.24
C ARG A 179 11.23 -3.49 5.50
N ALA A 180 10.55 -2.57 6.16
CA ALA A 180 10.27 -1.24 5.65
C ALA A 180 11.34 -0.23 6.12
N ASP A 181 11.39 0.91 5.45
CA ASP A 181 12.28 2.03 5.80
C ASP A 181 11.50 3.11 6.59
N GLY A 182 10.18 3.03 6.62
CA GLY A 182 9.28 3.94 7.32
C GLY A 182 7.81 3.51 7.22
#